data_7a5037376e61956421698f0da0c967c3
#
_entry.id   7a5037376e61956421698f0da0c967c3
#
_cell.length_a   1.000
_cell.length_b   1.000
_cell.length_c   1.000
_cell.angle_alpha   90.00
_cell.angle_beta   90.00
_cell.angle_gamma   90.00
#
_symmetry.space_group_name_H-M   'P 1'
#
loop_
_entity.id
_entity.type
_entity.pdbx_description
1 polymer ?
#
loop_
_entity_poly.entity_id
_entity_poly.type
_entity_poly.pdbx_seq_one_letter_code
_entity_poly.pdbx_strand_id
1 'polypeptide(L)'
;MRNALGFLLVALLAGCAGGGAGASRGEMGDLAADDGEVGGISEVPNPTPEMAKASGQSLATLQRGHETYMLQCGQCHNYMLPKDLFIDEWQDAVPEMIGHAGLSTDDEKAVLAYVIAVKGGKD
;
A
#
# COMPACT_ATOMS: atom_id res chain seq x y z
N MET A 1 -39.08 13.42 -60.82
CA MET A 1 -39.59 14.64 -60.17
C MET A 1 -38.79 14.76 -58.86
N ARG A 2 -37.78 15.64 -58.97
CA ARG A 2 -37.69 16.93 -58.24
C ARG A 2 -37.39 16.66 -56.74
N ASN A 3 -36.42 17.16 -56.13
CA ASN A 3 -35.42 18.22 -56.25
C ASN A 3 -34.47 17.98 -55.06
N ALA A 4 -33.18 18.01 -55.14
CA ALA A 4 -32.27 19.16 -55.25
C ALA A 4 -32.11 19.97 -53.94
N LEU A 5 -30.89 20.35 -53.76
CA LEU A 5 -30.30 21.32 -52.82
C LEU A 5 -30.01 20.72 -51.43
N GLY A 6 -28.83 20.51 -51.04
CA GLY A 6 -27.67 21.43 -51.17
C GLY A 6 -27.61 22.29 -49.93
N PHE A 7 -26.82 21.89 -48.97
CA PHE A 7 -26.18 22.88 -48.12
C PHE A 7 -24.83 22.34 -47.66
N LEU A 8 -23.86 22.83 -48.36
CA LEU A 8 -22.46 22.79 -48.00
C LEU A 8 -22.28 23.77 -46.83
N LEU A 9 -22.06 23.31 -45.65
CA LEU A 9 -21.65 24.15 -44.53
C LEU A 9 -20.25 23.76 -44.12
N VAL A 10 -19.30 24.41 -44.78
CA VAL A 10 -17.90 24.46 -44.37
C VAL A 10 -17.84 25.35 -43.13
N ALA A 11 -17.74 24.75 -41.97
CA ALA A 11 -17.35 25.45 -40.78
C ALA A 11 -15.84 25.26 -40.59
N LEU A 12 -15.10 26.23 -41.06
CA LEU A 12 -13.75 26.50 -40.62
C LEU A 12 -13.81 26.88 -39.14
N LEU A 13 -13.42 26.00 -38.26
CA LEU A 13 -13.06 26.38 -36.92
C LEU A 13 -11.54 26.39 -36.80
N ALA A 14 -11.09 27.62 -36.74
CA ALA A 14 -9.72 28.01 -36.48
C ALA A 14 -9.15 27.35 -35.24
N GLY A 15 -7.88 27.00 -35.33
CA GLY A 15 -7.12 26.45 -34.28
C GLY A 15 -7.07 27.33 -33.04
N CYS A 16 -7.30 26.73 -31.91
CA CYS A 16 -6.70 27.15 -30.66
C CYS A 16 -5.49 26.28 -30.42
N ALA A 17 -4.34 26.73 -30.86
CA ALA A 17 -3.08 26.33 -30.30
C ALA A 17 -3.03 26.91 -28.88
N GLY A 18 -3.68 26.25 -27.94
CA GLY A 18 -3.52 26.46 -26.52
C GLY A 18 -2.26 25.76 -26.11
N GLY A 19 -1.24 26.55 -25.79
CA GLY A 19 -0.01 26.06 -25.19
C GLY A 19 -0.35 25.20 -23.98
N GLY A 20 0.08 23.96 -24.01
CA GLY A 20 0.05 23.06 -22.87
C GLY A 20 0.84 23.67 -21.74
N ALA A 21 0.14 24.28 -20.80
CA ALA A 21 0.67 24.37 -19.46
C ALA A 21 0.96 22.94 -19.05
N GLY A 22 2.24 22.62 -18.88
CA GLY A 22 2.66 21.39 -18.26
C GLY A 22 1.95 21.29 -16.93
N ALA A 23 0.91 20.47 -16.88
CA ALA A 23 0.54 19.88 -15.64
C ALA A 23 1.80 19.13 -15.19
N SER A 24 2.52 19.73 -14.27
CA SER A 24 3.43 18.98 -13.44
C SER A 24 2.56 17.88 -12.85
N ARG A 25 2.55 16.73 -13.51
CA ARG A 25 2.34 15.49 -12.78
C ARG A 25 3.25 15.62 -11.59
N GLY A 26 2.66 15.87 -10.42
CA GLY A 26 3.37 15.62 -9.20
C GLY A 26 3.86 14.20 -9.37
N GLU A 27 5.12 14.08 -9.64
CA GLU A 27 5.86 12.87 -9.44
C GLU A 27 5.59 12.52 -8.01
N MET A 28 4.54 11.74 -7.79
CA MET A 28 4.54 10.82 -6.66
C MET A 28 5.76 9.97 -6.98
N GLY A 29 6.86 10.38 -6.34
CA GLY A 29 8.11 9.73 -6.53
C GLY A 29 7.86 8.26 -6.48
N ASP A 30 8.44 7.57 -7.40
CA ASP A 30 8.46 6.12 -7.47
C ASP A 30 8.97 5.59 -6.12
N LEU A 31 8.05 5.42 -5.16
CA LEU A 31 8.35 4.87 -3.84
C LEU A 31 8.69 3.37 -3.94
N ALA A 32 8.71 2.84 -5.15
CA ALA A 32 8.97 1.43 -5.41
C ALA A 32 10.44 1.13 -5.73
N ALA A 33 11.31 2.13 -5.82
CA ALA A 33 12.68 1.93 -6.29
C ALA A 33 13.77 2.50 -5.38
N ASP A 34 13.45 2.89 -4.15
CA ASP A 34 14.48 3.28 -3.23
C ASP A 34 14.76 2.16 -2.22
N ASP A 35 15.80 1.43 -2.49
CA ASP A 35 16.38 0.38 -1.63
C ASP A 35 17.03 0.98 -0.39
N GLY A 36 16.81 2.23 -0.10
CA GLY A 36 17.53 2.92 0.91
C GLY A 36 16.71 3.96 1.63
N GLU A 37 16.55 3.74 2.89
CA GLU A 37 16.53 4.76 3.91
C GLU A 37 15.68 6.02 3.63
N VAL A 38 14.38 5.81 3.53
CA VAL A 38 13.49 6.90 3.93
C VAL A 38 12.94 6.54 5.31
N GLY A 39 13.45 7.20 6.30
CA GLY A 39 13.29 6.97 7.71
C GLY A 39 12.03 6.24 8.16
N GLY A 40 12.19 5.09 8.77
CA GLY A 40 11.14 4.34 9.46
C GLY A 40 10.28 3.43 8.59
N ILE A 41 10.12 3.70 7.30
CA ILE A 41 9.28 2.87 6.41
C ILE A 41 10.04 1.64 5.91
N SER A 42 11.35 1.70 5.78
CA SER A 42 12.19 0.55 5.38
C SER A 42 12.13 -0.61 6.37
N GLU A 43 11.81 -0.34 7.63
CA GLU A 43 11.67 -1.34 8.69
C GLU A 43 10.28 -1.99 8.73
N VAL A 44 9.35 -1.50 7.90
CA VAL A 44 8.00 -2.02 7.71
C VAL A 44 7.73 -2.16 6.20
N PRO A 45 8.42 -3.08 5.54
CA PRO A 45 8.39 -3.19 4.08
C PRO A 45 7.04 -3.65 3.56
N ASN A 46 6.69 -3.23 2.35
CA ASN A 46 5.53 -3.76 1.68
C ASN A 46 5.70 -5.27 1.42
N PRO A 47 4.64 -6.08 1.62
CA PRO A 47 4.69 -7.50 1.34
C PRO A 47 4.98 -7.79 -0.14
N THR A 48 5.90 -8.71 -0.37
CA THR A 48 6.26 -9.16 -1.72
C THR A 48 5.96 -10.64 -1.92
N PRO A 49 5.87 -11.11 -3.19
CA PRO A 49 5.75 -12.54 -3.47
C PRO A 49 6.90 -13.36 -2.90
N GLU A 50 8.10 -12.81 -2.86
CA GLU A 50 9.29 -13.45 -2.28
C GLU A 50 9.15 -13.62 -0.77
N MET A 51 8.66 -12.58 -0.08
CA MET A 51 8.37 -12.64 1.36
C MET A 51 7.28 -13.69 1.66
N ALA A 52 6.23 -13.72 0.85
CA ALA A 52 5.16 -14.71 0.97
C ALA A 52 5.71 -16.14 0.81
N LYS A 53 6.54 -16.37 -0.21
CA LYS A 53 7.19 -17.66 -0.43
C LYS A 53 8.13 -18.05 0.71
N ALA A 54 8.94 -17.12 1.19
CA ALA A 54 9.90 -17.37 2.26
C ALA A 54 9.22 -17.69 3.60
N SER A 55 8.11 -17.01 3.90
CA SER A 55 7.35 -17.21 5.14
C SER A 55 6.34 -18.36 5.08
N GLY A 56 6.06 -18.92 3.90
CA GLY A 56 5.01 -19.91 3.71
C GLY A 56 3.59 -19.35 3.86
N GLN A 57 3.44 -18.04 3.80
CA GLN A 57 2.16 -17.35 3.90
C GLN A 57 1.64 -16.95 2.52
N SER A 58 0.32 -16.71 2.40
CA SER A 58 -0.21 -16.11 1.17
C SER A 58 0.15 -14.61 1.12
N LEU A 59 0.39 -14.10 -0.09
CA LEU A 59 0.62 -12.67 -0.26
C LEU A 59 -0.57 -11.84 0.25
N ALA A 60 -1.81 -12.31 0.04
CA ALA A 60 -3.00 -11.65 0.53
C ALA A 60 -3.06 -11.57 2.07
N THR A 61 -2.61 -12.61 2.76
CA THR A 61 -2.50 -12.60 4.24
C THR A 61 -1.48 -11.57 4.69
N LEU A 62 -0.32 -11.52 4.06
CA LEU A 62 0.71 -10.54 4.41
C LEU A 62 0.28 -9.11 4.11
N GLN A 63 -0.41 -8.88 2.98
CA GLN A 63 -0.95 -7.57 2.63
C GLN A 63 -1.99 -7.10 3.64
N ARG A 64 -2.92 -7.96 4.04
CA ARG A 64 -3.90 -7.67 5.10
C ARG A 64 -3.20 -7.34 6.41
N GLY A 65 -2.20 -8.12 6.80
CA GLY A 65 -1.43 -7.89 8.03
C GLY A 65 -0.69 -6.57 8.02
N HIS A 66 -0.03 -6.25 6.91
CA HIS A 66 0.65 -4.97 6.71
C HIS A 66 -0.33 -3.79 6.78
N GLU A 67 -1.46 -3.88 6.06
CA GLU A 67 -2.48 -2.82 6.07
C GLU A 67 -3.03 -2.60 7.49
N THR A 68 -3.41 -3.67 8.18
CA THR A 68 -3.90 -3.58 9.57
C THR A 68 -2.82 -2.98 10.49
N TYR A 69 -1.58 -3.43 10.37
CA TYR A 69 -0.46 -2.90 11.13
C TYR A 69 -0.29 -1.39 10.89
N MET A 70 -0.25 -0.97 9.63
CA MET A 70 -0.05 0.44 9.27
C MET A 70 -1.21 1.35 9.68
N LEU A 71 -2.45 0.88 9.57
CA LEU A 71 -3.63 1.71 9.83
C LEU A 71 -4.07 1.70 11.28
N GLN A 72 -3.81 0.65 12.03
CA GLN A 72 -4.39 0.47 13.35
C GLN A 72 -3.37 0.56 14.49
N CYS A 73 -2.18 -0.03 14.33
CA CYS A 73 -1.24 -0.14 15.45
C CYS A 73 -0.68 1.22 15.91
N GLY A 74 -0.57 2.20 15.03
CA GLY A 74 -0.08 3.54 15.35
C GLY A 74 -1.11 4.49 15.94
N GLN A 75 -2.37 4.08 16.12
CA GLN A 75 -3.43 4.99 16.56
C GLN A 75 -3.42 5.29 18.06
N CYS A 76 -2.91 4.37 18.88
CA CYS A 76 -2.92 4.51 20.32
C CYS A 76 -1.57 4.95 20.90
N HIS A 77 -0.48 4.55 20.29
CA HIS A 77 0.89 4.90 20.67
C HIS A 77 1.82 4.80 19.46
N ASN A 78 3.08 5.18 19.62
CA ASN A 78 4.07 5.02 18.56
C ASN A 78 4.18 3.56 18.13
N TYR A 79 4.46 3.36 16.83
CA TYR A 79 4.68 2.01 16.31
C TYR A 79 5.79 1.29 17.07
N MET A 80 5.51 0.04 17.43
CA MET A 80 6.54 -0.93 17.72
C MET A 80 6.98 -1.55 16.41
N LEU A 81 8.22 -1.37 16.01
CA LEU A 81 8.72 -1.95 14.76
C LEU A 81 8.87 -3.46 14.89
N PRO A 82 8.78 -4.23 13.78
CA PRO A 82 8.96 -5.69 13.85
C PRO A 82 10.23 -6.14 14.57
N LYS A 83 11.29 -5.35 14.52
CA LYS A 83 12.58 -5.61 15.19
C LYS A 83 12.57 -5.34 16.70
N ASP A 84 11.63 -4.56 17.22
CA ASP A 84 11.65 -4.05 18.60
C ASP A 84 11.25 -5.10 19.63
N LEU A 85 10.53 -6.13 19.22
CA LEU A 85 10.12 -7.24 20.07
C LEU A 85 10.59 -8.58 19.50
N PHE A 86 10.81 -9.57 20.36
CA PHE A 86 11.01 -10.96 19.94
C PHE A 86 9.71 -11.56 19.40
N ILE A 87 9.80 -12.70 18.71
CA ILE A 87 8.62 -13.33 18.08
C ILE A 87 7.59 -13.75 19.14
N ASP A 88 8.02 -14.30 20.25
CA ASP A 88 7.16 -14.69 21.37
C ASP A 88 6.46 -13.47 21.99
N GLU A 89 7.18 -12.36 22.15
CA GLU A 89 6.58 -11.11 22.63
C GLU A 89 5.51 -10.56 21.65
N TRP A 90 5.74 -10.67 20.34
CA TRP A 90 4.73 -10.34 19.35
C TRP A 90 3.50 -11.24 19.43
N GLN A 91 3.70 -12.55 19.67
CA GLN A 91 2.62 -13.52 19.82
C GLN A 91 1.76 -13.26 21.05
N ASP A 92 2.34 -12.72 22.11
CA ASP A 92 1.62 -12.35 23.33
C ASP A 92 0.93 -10.98 23.19
N ALA A 93 1.61 -9.99 22.63
CA ALA A 93 1.12 -8.61 22.59
C ALA A 93 0.03 -8.39 21.51
N VAL A 94 0.13 -9.01 20.35
CA VAL A 94 -0.82 -8.76 19.25
C VAL A 94 -2.24 -9.17 19.60
N PRO A 95 -2.54 -10.33 20.19
CA PRO A 95 -3.90 -10.69 20.59
C PRO A 95 -4.55 -9.67 21.53
N GLU A 96 -3.78 -9.14 22.49
CA GLU A 96 -4.26 -8.14 23.43
C GLU A 96 -4.57 -6.83 22.71
N MET A 97 -3.65 -6.34 21.87
CA MET A 97 -3.84 -5.10 21.10
C MET A 97 -4.98 -5.19 20.09
N ILE A 98 -5.13 -6.33 19.41
CA ILE A 98 -6.23 -6.59 18.46
C ILE A 98 -7.57 -6.56 19.20
N GLY A 99 -7.65 -7.17 20.38
CA GLY A 99 -8.84 -7.13 21.22
C GLY A 99 -9.23 -5.71 21.65
N HIS A 100 -8.27 -4.91 22.08
CA HIS A 100 -8.51 -3.51 22.44
C HIS A 100 -8.94 -2.65 21.26
N ALA A 101 -8.41 -2.90 20.08
CA ALA A 101 -8.78 -2.19 18.85
C ALA A 101 -10.11 -2.64 18.24
N GLY A 102 -10.74 -3.69 18.78
CA GLY A 102 -11.99 -4.24 18.25
C GLY A 102 -11.84 -4.89 16.87
N LEU A 103 -10.65 -5.37 16.55
CA LEU A 103 -10.32 -6.04 15.30
C LEU A 103 -10.65 -7.54 15.38
N SER A 104 -10.67 -8.20 14.22
CA SER A 104 -11.03 -9.62 14.12
C SER A 104 -9.83 -10.54 14.40
N THR A 105 -10.12 -11.80 14.73
CA THR A 105 -9.11 -12.87 14.82
C THR A 105 -8.36 -13.09 13.49
N ASP A 106 -8.98 -12.78 12.36
CA ASP A 106 -8.30 -12.87 11.06
C ASP A 106 -7.29 -11.73 10.88
N ASP A 107 -7.57 -10.55 11.45
CA ASP A 107 -6.60 -9.45 11.48
C ASP A 107 -5.42 -9.78 12.40
N GLU A 108 -5.69 -10.39 13.56
CA GLU A 108 -4.66 -10.90 14.48
C GLU A 108 -3.68 -11.83 13.76
N LYS A 109 -4.22 -12.89 13.14
CA LYS A 109 -3.41 -13.85 12.39
C LYS A 109 -2.62 -13.19 11.26
N ALA A 110 -3.24 -12.27 10.55
CA ALA A 110 -2.60 -11.57 9.45
C ALA A 110 -1.46 -10.66 9.92
N VAL A 111 -1.67 -9.90 11.00
CA VAL A 111 -0.62 -9.05 11.61
C VAL A 111 0.55 -9.89 12.09
N LEU A 112 0.30 -10.96 12.83
CA LEU A 112 1.35 -11.86 13.27
C LEU A 112 2.11 -12.47 12.10
N ALA A 113 1.41 -12.97 11.09
CA ALA A 113 2.02 -13.51 9.89
C ALA A 113 2.94 -12.49 9.20
N TYR A 114 2.48 -11.24 9.09
CA TYR A 114 3.27 -10.17 8.50
C TYR A 114 4.52 -9.84 9.32
N VAL A 115 4.38 -9.58 10.60
CA VAL A 115 5.51 -9.23 11.48
C VAL A 115 6.57 -10.34 11.49
N ILE A 116 6.16 -11.60 11.64
CA ILE A 116 7.07 -12.74 11.60
C ILE A 116 7.76 -12.88 10.24
N ALA A 117 7.04 -12.60 9.14
CA ALA A 117 7.62 -12.63 7.80
C ALA A 117 8.68 -11.55 7.61
N VAL A 118 8.45 -10.33 8.13
CA VAL A 118 9.44 -9.23 8.11
C VAL A 118 10.69 -9.61 8.89
N LYS A 119 10.54 -10.23 10.06
CA LYS A 119 11.67 -10.71 10.87
C LYS A 119 12.41 -11.90 10.19
N GLY A 120 11.84 -12.49 9.15
CA GLY A 120 12.41 -13.67 8.49
C GLY A 120 12.42 -14.91 9.38
N GLY A 121 11.52 -14.96 10.39
CA GLY A 121 11.43 -16.05 11.36
C GLY A 121 12.64 -16.12 12.31
N LYS A 122 13.35 -15.01 12.48
CA LYS A 122 14.53 -14.90 13.38
C LYS A 122 14.25 -13.92 14.49
N ASP A 123 14.70 -14.26 15.66
CA ASP A 123 14.77 -13.36 16.80
C ASP A 123 16.16 -12.75 16.93
#